data_2a31be7b968cdc09d6cfc110745db8fc
#
_entry.id   2a31be7b968cdc09d6cfc110745db8fc
#
_cell.length_a   1.000
_cell.length_b   1.000
_cell.length_c   1.000
_cell.angle_alpha   90.00
_cell.angle_beta   90.00
_cell.angle_gamma   90.00
#
_symmetry.space_group_name_H-M   'P 1'
#
loop_
_entity.id
_entity.type
_entity.pdbx_description
1 polymer ?
#
loop_
_entity_poly.entity_id
_entity_poly.type
_entity_poly.pdbx_seq_one_letter_code
_entity_poly.pdbx_strand_id
1 'polypeptide(L)'
;MSGPRPSGFRVASDKPFLVGLGVLGGSYLLIIAAMVLADLMFLDYGDRPVLGPEMVKQGRYTGGEATVAVEPGRSYFFQRGENEAGLKLDDQSVTGDGLFQTDGSTVTLLPDQPGQNKPVTASLRPKARVLGIAVTNHVATVTTDVMHGLLWGEFIRVSGTDAPGWDGVREISDTTTNQLSFAVADGTPPATTLSLSKPNPLVQALRSRDIRFSIKLSLVSCTLTTLLSLWVSVPIGYMMSRFEFRGKPVIDTLLDIPIVLPPLVVGLSLLILFRYMPEWLSDAVVYKWPAVVLAQFMVACAFAVRTMRVTFDQIPQRFEQVALTLGCNRRQAFWRVIMPQARGGLLAAGTLAWARALGEFGPILVFAGATRQKTEVLPTSAFLELQAGRTEGMLAVSLIMIAAAVVVFIIARTLGMKRIFA
;
A
#
# COMPACT_ATOMS: atom_id res chain seq x y z
N MET A 1 5.31 -1.81 78.20
CA MET A 1 6.36 -1.92 77.16
C MET A 1 5.68 -1.93 75.80
N SER A 2 5.60 -0.78 75.16
CA SER A 2 5.02 -0.61 73.83
C SER A 2 6.16 -0.71 72.84
N GLY A 3 6.17 -1.83 72.05
CA GLY A 3 7.13 -2.04 70.99
C GLY A 3 6.90 -1.05 69.81
N PRO A 4 7.95 -0.71 69.02
CA PRO A 4 7.83 0.25 67.94
C PRO A 4 7.01 -0.35 66.83
N ARG A 5 6.03 0.43 66.26
CA ARG A 5 5.27 0.11 65.06
C ARG A 5 6.24 0.05 63.88
N PRO A 6 6.17 -0.97 63.00
CA PRO A 6 6.99 -1.00 61.80
C PRO A 6 6.63 0.21 60.88
N SER A 7 7.66 0.93 60.47
CA SER A 7 7.58 2.05 59.53
C SER A 7 6.89 1.59 58.25
N GLY A 8 5.76 2.19 57.97
CA GLY A 8 5.00 1.85 56.73
C GLY A 8 5.87 2.04 55.49
N PHE A 9 5.97 0.99 54.71
CA PHE A 9 6.48 1.03 53.34
C PHE A 9 5.67 2.08 52.61
N ARG A 10 6.27 3.23 52.28
CA ARG A 10 5.70 4.17 51.34
C ARG A 10 5.80 3.49 49.97
N VAL A 11 4.69 2.96 49.46
CA VAL A 11 4.59 2.54 48.06
C VAL A 11 4.91 3.77 47.23
N ALA A 12 6.05 3.74 46.56
CA ALA A 12 6.40 4.79 45.60
C ALA A 12 5.27 4.91 44.56
N SER A 13 4.87 6.13 44.29
CA SER A 13 3.79 6.37 43.30
C SER A 13 4.24 5.87 41.93
N ASP A 14 3.52 4.90 41.37
CA ASP A 14 3.76 4.38 40.00
C ASP A 14 3.43 5.39 38.89
N LYS A 15 2.97 6.60 39.28
CA LYS A 15 2.62 7.67 38.36
C LYS A 15 3.72 8.02 37.33
N PRO A 16 5.01 8.26 37.75
CA PRO A 16 6.06 8.59 36.78
C PRO A 16 6.34 7.45 35.79
N PHE A 17 6.24 6.20 36.26
CA PHE A 17 6.40 5.02 35.40
C PHE A 17 5.26 4.92 34.38
N LEU A 18 3.99 5.08 34.80
CA LEU A 18 2.81 5.07 33.91
C LEU A 18 2.82 6.24 32.94
N VAL A 19 3.26 7.43 33.36
CA VAL A 19 3.44 8.59 32.48
C VAL A 19 4.53 8.29 31.44
N GLY A 20 5.66 7.72 31.83
CA GLY A 20 6.73 7.34 30.90
C GLY A 20 6.26 6.32 29.86
N LEU A 21 5.53 5.29 30.26
CA LEU A 21 4.91 4.32 29.34
C LEU A 21 3.88 4.98 28.42
N GLY A 22 3.07 5.88 28.95
CA GLY A 22 2.09 6.64 28.17
C GLY A 22 2.73 7.52 27.10
N VAL A 23 3.84 8.19 27.45
CA VAL A 23 4.62 9.02 26.50
C VAL A 23 5.23 8.15 25.40
N LEU A 24 5.88 7.03 25.76
CA LEU A 24 6.50 6.12 24.78
C LEU A 24 5.46 5.48 23.86
N GLY A 25 4.36 4.96 24.41
CA GLY A 25 3.28 4.38 23.62
C GLY A 25 2.56 5.42 22.75
N GLY A 26 2.31 6.60 23.30
CA GLY A 26 1.70 7.71 22.58
C GLY A 26 2.56 8.24 21.45
N SER A 27 3.89 8.35 21.65
CA SER A 27 4.81 8.79 20.58
C SER A 27 4.85 7.80 19.42
N TYR A 28 4.83 6.49 19.67
CA TYR A 28 4.78 5.48 18.65
C TYR A 28 3.47 5.54 17.83
N LEU A 29 2.32 5.67 18.50
CA LEU A 29 1.03 5.83 17.84
C LEU A 29 0.97 7.12 17.01
N LEU A 30 1.58 8.20 17.50
CA LEU A 30 1.66 9.47 16.80
C LEU A 30 2.50 9.35 15.52
N ILE A 31 3.62 8.62 15.56
CA ILE A 31 4.45 8.37 14.38
C ILE A 31 3.65 7.58 13.32
N ILE A 32 2.94 6.52 13.72
CA ILE A 32 2.10 5.75 12.78
C ILE A 32 1.03 6.64 12.17
N ALA A 33 0.33 7.43 12.99
CA ALA A 33 -0.69 8.36 12.49
C ALA A 33 -0.10 9.41 11.55
N ALA A 34 1.10 9.94 11.86
CA ALA A 34 1.80 10.89 11.02
C ALA A 34 2.23 10.29 9.68
N MET A 35 2.69 9.03 9.66
CA MET A 35 3.01 8.33 8.40
C MET A 35 1.78 8.19 7.50
N VAL A 36 0.66 7.70 8.06
CA VAL A 36 -0.59 7.55 7.29
C VAL A 36 -1.12 8.91 6.83
N LEU A 37 -1.01 9.94 7.69
CA LEU A 37 -1.41 11.30 7.34
C LEU A 37 -0.52 11.89 6.24
N ALA A 38 0.79 11.64 6.28
CA ALA A 38 1.71 12.08 5.25
C ALA A 38 1.37 11.45 3.88
N ASP A 39 1.08 10.14 3.84
CA ASP A 39 0.63 9.46 2.62
C ASP A 39 -0.68 10.05 2.10
N LEU A 40 -1.63 10.36 2.99
CA LEU A 40 -2.88 11.00 2.63
C LEU A 40 -2.68 12.43 2.13
N MET A 41 -1.81 13.22 2.76
CA MET A 41 -1.53 14.60 2.36
C MET A 41 -0.72 14.69 1.06
N PHE A 42 0.15 13.70 0.81
CA PHE A 42 0.94 13.68 -0.43
C PHE A 42 0.09 13.37 -1.66
N LEU A 43 -1.00 12.62 -1.50
CA LEU A 43 -1.97 12.38 -2.56
C LEU A 43 -2.78 13.65 -2.80
N ASP A 44 -2.55 14.29 -3.95
CA ASP A 44 -3.44 15.33 -4.44
C ASP A 44 -4.74 14.69 -4.94
N TYR A 45 -5.83 14.93 -4.21
CA TYR A 45 -7.15 14.38 -4.52
C TYR A 45 -7.89 15.09 -5.65
N GLY A 46 -7.30 16.17 -6.21
CA GLY A 46 -7.84 16.91 -7.35
C GLY A 46 -7.56 16.22 -8.69
N ASP A 47 -8.36 16.59 -9.69
CA ASP A 47 -8.03 16.26 -11.08
C ASP A 47 -6.91 17.18 -11.55
N ARG A 48 -5.87 16.59 -12.13
CA ARG A 48 -4.72 17.35 -12.61
C ARG A 48 -4.81 17.62 -14.11
N PRO A 49 -4.44 18.80 -14.56
CA PRO A 49 -4.37 19.08 -15.98
C PRO A 49 -3.34 18.14 -16.65
N VAL A 50 -3.60 17.74 -17.89
CA VAL A 50 -2.60 17.08 -18.73
C VAL A 50 -1.55 18.12 -19.12
N LEU A 51 -0.30 17.86 -18.74
CA LEU A 51 0.80 18.79 -18.90
C LEU A 51 1.76 18.29 -19.98
N GLY A 52 2.33 19.22 -20.74
CA GLY A 52 3.40 18.97 -21.67
C GLY A 52 4.75 18.70 -20.98
N PRO A 53 5.83 18.61 -21.78
CA PRO A 53 7.17 18.35 -21.28
C PRO A 53 7.62 19.43 -20.31
N GLU A 54 8.43 19.02 -19.36
CA GLU A 54 9.00 19.93 -18.37
C GLU A 54 10.04 20.85 -18.97
N MET A 55 9.85 22.14 -18.81
CA MET A 55 10.84 23.15 -19.13
C MET A 55 11.56 23.53 -17.84
N VAL A 56 12.66 22.83 -17.53
CA VAL A 56 13.52 23.15 -16.39
C VAL A 56 14.46 24.28 -16.78
N LYS A 57 14.35 25.41 -16.11
CA LYS A 57 15.37 26.50 -16.22
C LYS A 57 16.14 26.55 -14.91
N GLN A 58 17.44 26.29 -15.00
CA GLN A 58 18.41 26.55 -13.95
C GLN A 58 19.10 27.89 -14.23
N GLY A 59 19.02 28.82 -13.30
CA GLY A 59 19.70 30.13 -13.38
C GLY A 59 20.48 30.40 -12.09
N ARG A 60 21.69 30.97 -12.20
CA ARG A 60 22.37 31.56 -11.06
C ARG A 60 21.96 33.03 -10.96
N TYR A 61 21.40 33.41 -9.83
CA TYR A 61 21.03 34.77 -9.54
C TYR A 61 22.20 35.54 -8.93
N THR A 62 22.77 36.44 -9.68
CA THR A 62 23.64 37.52 -9.21
C THR A 62 22.88 38.85 -9.32
N GLY A 63 21.82 39.01 -8.50
CA GLY A 63 21.12 40.29 -8.37
C GLY A 63 20.15 40.69 -9.50
N GLY A 64 19.77 39.78 -10.38
CA GLY A 64 18.82 40.04 -11.49
C GLY A 64 17.64 39.06 -11.49
N GLU A 65 16.51 39.53 -11.99
CA GLU A 65 15.29 38.72 -12.21
C GLU A 65 15.50 37.73 -13.39
N ALA A 66 15.22 36.43 -13.23
CA ALA A 66 15.27 35.52 -14.37
C ALA A 66 13.92 35.53 -15.10
N THR A 67 13.94 35.87 -16.35
CA THR A 67 12.77 35.82 -17.21
C THR A 67 12.72 34.55 -18.04
N VAL A 68 11.54 33.92 -18.13
CA VAL A 68 11.26 32.77 -18.95
C VAL A 68 10.30 33.18 -20.06
N ALA A 69 10.65 32.90 -21.31
CA ALA A 69 9.75 33.13 -22.43
C ALA A 69 8.58 32.12 -22.40
N VAL A 70 7.36 32.60 -22.52
CA VAL A 70 6.12 31.84 -22.53
C VAL A 70 5.23 32.26 -23.70
N GLU A 71 4.31 31.44 -24.11
CA GLU A 71 3.34 31.79 -25.17
C GLU A 71 2.17 32.58 -24.56
N PRO A 72 1.84 33.76 -25.06
CA PRO A 72 0.70 34.54 -24.60
C PRO A 72 -0.62 33.78 -24.68
N GLY A 73 -1.46 33.92 -23.65
CA GLY A 73 -2.78 33.25 -23.58
C GLY A 73 -2.71 31.75 -23.30
N ARG A 74 -1.54 31.19 -23.02
CA ARG A 74 -1.38 29.78 -22.67
C ARG A 74 -1.35 29.59 -21.15
N SER A 75 -1.93 28.47 -20.69
CA SER A 75 -1.87 28.07 -19.28
C SER A 75 -0.64 27.22 -19.01
N TYR A 76 0.08 27.53 -17.96
CA TYR A 76 1.26 26.80 -17.50
C TYR A 76 1.06 26.34 -16.07
N PHE A 77 1.58 25.16 -15.76
CA PHE A 77 1.70 24.69 -14.38
C PHE A 77 3.08 25.05 -13.86
N PHE A 78 3.11 25.80 -12.77
CA PHE A 78 4.33 26.19 -12.07
C PHE A 78 4.54 25.28 -10.88
N GLN A 79 5.74 24.74 -10.72
CA GLN A 79 6.17 23.99 -9.57
C GLN A 79 7.45 24.60 -9.03
N ARG A 80 7.45 24.96 -7.75
CA ARG A 80 8.62 25.52 -7.08
C ARG A 80 9.72 24.49 -6.95
N GLY A 81 10.96 24.89 -7.28
CA GLY A 81 12.16 24.17 -6.97
C GLY A 81 12.81 24.65 -5.67
N GLU A 82 14.01 24.19 -5.39
CA GLU A 82 14.81 24.65 -4.26
C GLU A 82 15.15 26.13 -4.41
N ASN A 83 14.98 26.92 -3.33
CA ASN A 83 15.29 28.34 -3.21
C ASN A 83 14.40 29.32 -3.99
N GLU A 84 13.16 28.97 -4.30
CA GLU A 84 12.22 29.88 -4.97
C GLU A 84 11.04 30.28 -4.12
N ALA A 85 10.74 31.58 -4.07
CA ALA A 85 9.59 32.13 -3.36
C ALA A 85 8.32 32.21 -4.21
N GLY A 86 8.45 32.42 -5.52
CA GLY A 86 7.27 32.59 -6.36
C GLY A 86 7.58 33.04 -7.80
N LEU A 87 6.51 33.32 -8.51
CA LEU A 87 6.48 33.70 -9.91
C LEU A 87 5.83 35.09 -10.01
N LYS A 88 6.44 36.01 -10.73
CA LYS A 88 5.85 37.32 -11.04
C LYS A 88 5.26 37.29 -12.45
N LEU A 89 3.96 37.49 -12.52
CA LEU A 89 3.17 37.56 -13.74
C LEU A 89 2.73 39.05 -13.91
N ASP A 90 3.23 39.71 -14.92
CA ASP A 90 2.96 41.12 -15.16
C ASP A 90 3.21 41.97 -13.89
N ASP A 91 2.18 42.24 -13.09
CA ASP A 91 2.32 42.94 -11.80
C ASP A 91 1.84 42.12 -10.59
N GLN A 92 1.48 40.84 -10.77
CA GLN A 92 1.04 39.97 -9.69
C GLN A 92 2.07 38.92 -9.34
N SER A 93 2.34 38.71 -8.04
CA SER A 93 3.22 37.66 -7.56
C SER A 93 2.39 36.41 -7.19
N VAL A 94 2.73 35.26 -7.76
CA VAL A 94 2.14 33.94 -7.43
C VAL A 94 3.12 33.22 -6.51
N THR A 95 2.71 32.95 -5.27
CA THR A 95 3.56 32.38 -4.21
C THR A 95 3.29 30.90 -3.93
N GLY A 96 2.57 30.18 -4.80
CA GLY A 96 2.22 28.77 -4.63
C GLY A 96 2.40 27.98 -5.91
N ASP A 97 2.54 26.64 -5.78
CA ASP A 97 2.46 25.74 -6.92
C ASP A 97 1.06 25.78 -7.50
N GLY A 98 0.91 25.79 -8.82
CA GLY A 98 -0.39 25.82 -9.45
C GLY A 98 -0.40 26.18 -10.93
N LEU A 99 -1.63 26.16 -11.47
CA LEU A 99 -1.88 26.55 -12.86
C LEU A 99 -2.07 28.06 -12.94
N PHE A 100 -1.39 28.70 -13.86
CA PHE A 100 -1.56 30.11 -14.18
C PHE A 100 -1.69 30.32 -15.70
N GLN A 101 -2.30 31.42 -16.08
CA GLN A 101 -2.38 31.88 -17.45
C GLN A 101 -1.78 33.27 -17.51
N THR A 102 -0.99 33.54 -18.53
CA THR A 102 -0.39 34.88 -18.78
C THR A 102 -0.72 35.32 -20.19
N ASP A 103 -0.98 36.63 -20.31
CA ASP A 103 -1.15 37.30 -21.59
C ASP A 103 0.19 37.91 -22.09
N GLY A 104 1.19 37.91 -21.20
CA GLY A 104 2.57 38.36 -21.52
C GLY A 104 3.39 37.27 -22.21
N SER A 105 4.45 37.69 -22.89
CA SER A 105 5.41 36.78 -23.56
C SER A 105 6.53 36.29 -22.64
N THR A 106 6.62 36.81 -21.43
CA THR A 106 7.66 36.49 -20.44
C THR A 106 7.08 36.41 -19.04
N VAL A 107 7.66 35.55 -18.23
CA VAL A 107 7.33 35.37 -16.82
C VAL A 107 8.60 35.52 -16.02
N THR A 108 8.56 36.25 -14.90
CA THR A 108 9.72 36.52 -14.06
C THR A 108 9.68 35.61 -12.82
N LEU A 109 10.78 34.90 -12.54
CA LEU A 109 10.95 34.08 -11.36
C LEU A 109 11.48 34.93 -10.20
N LEU A 110 10.86 34.83 -9.02
CA LEU A 110 11.22 35.53 -7.80
C LEU A 110 11.99 34.62 -6.86
N PRO A 111 13.21 34.97 -6.41
CA PRO A 111 13.93 34.20 -5.41
C PRO A 111 13.35 34.42 -4.00
N ASP A 112 13.46 33.38 -3.14
CA ASP A 112 12.96 33.41 -1.77
C ASP A 112 13.63 34.49 -0.89
N GLN A 113 14.91 34.76 -1.14
CA GLN A 113 15.64 35.80 -0.44
C GLN A 113 16.45 36.66 -1.44
N PRO A 114 16.13 37.93 -1.58
CA PRO A 114 16.91 38.83 -2.45
C PRO A 114 18.36 38.95 -1.93
N GLY A 115 19.33 38.76 -2.82
CA GLY A 115 20.75 38.93 -2.52
C GLY A 115 21.56 37.66 -2.23
N GLN A 116 20.95 36.45 -2.22
CA GLN A 116 21.69 35.20 -2.12
C GLN A 116 22.07 34.66 -3.51
N ASN A 117 23.37 34.41 -3.72
CA ASN A 117 23.92 33.82 -4.95
C ASN A 117 23.69 32.27 -4.95
N LYS A 118 22.44 31.82 -4.90
CA LYS A 118 22.07 30.38 -4.96
C LYS A 118 21.45 30.06 -6.30
N PRO A 119 21.67 28.84 -6.82
CA PRO A 119 20.94 28.40 -8.02
C PRO A 119 19.45 28.25 -7.70
N VAL A 120 18.64 28.87 -8.56
CA VAL A 120 17.18 28.79 -8.48
C VAL A 120 16.70 27.87 -9.60
N THR A 121 15.86 26.88 -9.27
CA THR A 121 15.27 25.97 -10.24
C THR A 121 13.74 26.13 -10.25
N ALA A 122 13.18 26.37 -11.43
CA ALA A 122 11.75 26.38 -11.66
C ALA A 122 11.36 25.36 -12.73
N SER A 123 10.28 24.68 -12.49
CA SER A 123 9.65 23.81 -13.47
C SER A 123 8.39 24.46 -13.98
N LEU A 124 8.36 24.72 -15.29
CA LEU A 124 7.19 25.21 -16.02
C LEU A 124 6.75 24.15 -17.00
N ARG A 125 5.47 23.77 -16.96
CA ARG A 125 4.88 22.79 -17.87
C ARG A 125 3.67 23.39 -18.58
N PRO A 126 3.67 23.48 -19.91
CA PRO A 126 2.50 23.97 -20.63
C PRO A 126 1.34 22.99 -20.48
N LYS A 127 0.13 23.51 -20.26
CA LYS A 127 -1.09 22.68 -20.32
C LYS A 127 -1.34 22.24 -21.75
N ALA A 128 -1.56 20.94 -21.96
CA ALA A 128 -1.85 20.39 -23.28
C ALA A 128 -3.18 20.95 -23.81
N ARG A 129 -3.17 21.44 -25.03
CA ARG A 129 -4.37 21.88 -25.76
C ARG A 129 -4.73 20.82 -26.80
N VAL A 130 -6.01 20.58 -26.96
CA VAL A 130 -6.53 19.69 -28.02
C VAL A 130 -6.53 20.48 -29.34
N LEU A 131 -5.80 19.99 -30.33
CA LEU A 131 -5.76 20.54 -31.67
C LEU A 131 -6.82 19.97 -32.58
N GLY A 132 -7.18 18.70 -32.39
CA GLY A 132 -8.16 18.03 -33.23
C GLY A 132 -8.66 16.74 -32.61
N ILE A 133 -9.84 16.33 -33.00
CA ILE A 133 -10.49 15.09 -32.60
C ILE A 133 -10.94 14.37 -33.85
N ALA A 134 -10.52 13.12 -34.00
CA ALA A 134 -11.00 12.21 -35.03
C ALA A 134 -11.70 11.03 -34.38
N VAL A 135 -12.81 10.59 -34.91
CA VAL A 135 -13.55 9.43 -34.42
C VAL A 135 -13.67 8.39 -35.52
N THR A 136 -13.22 7.17 -35.22
CA THR A 136 -13.30 6.04 -36.13
C THR A 136 -13.69 4.79 -35.31
N ASN A 137 -14.76 4.12 -35.73
CA ASN A 137 -15.22 2.88 -35.09
C ASN A 137 -15.40 2.99 -33.57
N HIS A 138 -16.05 4.04 -33.09
CA HIS A 138 -16.23 4.34 -31.66
C HIS A 138 -14.92 4.54 -30.89
N VAL A 139 -13.81 4.84 -31.52
CA VAL A 139 -12.56 5.25 -30.92
C VAL A 139 -12.30 6.70 -31.25
N ALA A 140 -12.20 7.53 -30.24
CA ALA A 140 -11.79 8.92 -30.38
C ALA A 140 -10.28 9.01 -30.32
N THR A 141 -9.67 9.61 -31.32
CA THR A 141 -8.24 9.97 -31.34
C THR A 141 -8.13 11.47 -31.19
N VAL A 142 -7.53 11.89 -30.08
CA VAL A 142 -7.32 13.30 -29.74
C VAL A 142 -5.86 13.65 -30.02
N THR A 143 -5.65 14.72 -30.80
CA THR A 143 -4.31 15.26 -31.08
C THR A 143 -4.06 16.46 -30.19
N THR A 144 -2.92 16.49 -29.51
CA THR A 144 -2.48 17.59 -28.62
C THR A 144 -1.35 18.40 -29.25
N ASP A 145 -1.24 19.66 -28.86
CA ASP A 145 -0.20 20.59 -29.31
C ASP A 145 1.19 20.30 -28.72
N VAL A 146 1.24 19.56 -27.62
CA VAL A 146 2.47 19.17 -26.91
C VAL A 146 2.46 17.69 -26.58
N MET A 147 3.65 17.15 -26.33
CA MET A 147 3.78 15.78 -25.79
C MET A 147 3.04 15.68 -24.47
N HIS A 148 2.05 14.80 -24.37
CA HIS A 148 1.21 14.71 -23.17
C HIS A 148 1.75 13.74 -22.09
N GLY A 149 2.75 12.91 -22.42
CA GLY A 149 3.38 11.98 -21.47
C GLY A 149 2.45 10.93 -20.86
N LEU A 150 1.26 10.72 -21.45
CA LEU A 150 0.31 9.70 -21.00
C LEU A 150 0.68 8.36 -21.63
N LEU A 151 0.49 7.28 -20.86
CA LEU A 151 0.83 5.92 -21.25
C LEU A 151 -0.44 5.12 -21.60
N TRP A 152 -0.27 4.09 -22.40
CA TRP A 152 -1.30 3.10 -22.67
C TRP A 152 -1.84 2.48 -21.38
N GLY A 153 -3.16 2.35 -21.27
CA GLY A 153 -3.82 1.81 -20.07
C GLY A 153 -3.96 2.80 -18.91
N GLU A 154 -3.43 4.04 -19.03
CA GLU A 154 -3.73 5.11 -18.08
C GLU A 154 -5.16 5.62 -18.27
N PHE A 155 -5.68 6.29 -17.23
CA PHE A 155 -7.02 6.89 -17.29
C PHE A 155 -6.90 8.40 -17.43
N ILE A 156 -7.78 8.94 -18.29
CA ILE A 156 -7.98 10.38 -18.42
C ILE A 156 -9.44 10.72 -18.06
N ARG A 157 -9.65 11.91 -17.55
CA ARG A 157 -10.98 12.49 -17.44
C ARG A 157 -11.18 13.46 -18.60
N VAL A 158 -12.21 13.21 -19.34
CA VAL A 158 -12.71 14.06 -20.42
C VAL A 158 -13.84 14.90 -19.82
N SER A 159 -13.84 16.20 -20.05
CA SER A 159 -14.87 17.11 -19.55
C SER A 159 -15.05 18.32 -20.47
N GLY A 160 -16.23 18.96 -20.34
CA GLY A 160 -16.55 20.16 -21.10
C GLY A 160 -17.05 19.86 -22.51
N THR A 161 -17.60 18.67 -22.75
CA THR A 161 -18.16 18.31 -24.05
C THR A 161 -19.67 18.51 -24.05
N ASP A 162 -20.21 18.95 -25.17
CA ASP A 162 -21.63 19.03 -25.44
C ASP A 162 -22.20 17.71 -26.04
N ALA A 163 -21.33 16.72 -26.27
CA ALA A 163 -21.71 15.42 -26.83
C ALA A 163 -22.06 14.42 -25.70
N PRO A 164 -23.27 13.84 -25.68
CA PRO A 164 -23.67 12.88 -24.65
C PRO A 164 -22.77 11.63 -24.71
N GLY A 165 -22.31 11.19 -23.51
CA GLY A 165 -21.47 10.00 -23.38
C GLY A 165 -19.96 10.21 -23.57
N TRP A 166 -19.50 11.44 -23.82
CA TRP A 166 -18.06 11.78 -23.90
C TRP A 166 -17.46 12.10 -22.55
N ASP A 167 -18.14 12.86 -21.71
CA ASP A 167 -17.65 13.23 -20.39
C ASP A 167 -17.46 12.02 -19.48
N GLY A 168 -16.43 12.07 -18.69
CA GLY A 168 -16.11 11.03 -17.71
C GLY A 168 -14.69 10.51 -17.78
N VAL A 169 -14.41 9.46 -16.99
CA VAL A 169 -13.09 8.83 -16.94
C VAL A 169 -13.00 7.73 -18.00
N ARG A 170 -12.00 7.82 -18.87
CA ARG A 170 -11.74 6.92 -20.00
C ARG A 170 -10.37 6.28 -19.87
N GLU A 171 -10.27 5.02 -20.29
CA GLU A 171 -8.99 4.31 -20.39
C GLU A 171 -8.37 4.59 -21.76
N ILE A 172 -7.08 4.90 -21.79
CA ILE A 172 -6.33 5.14 -23.03
C ILE A 172 -6.07 3.79 -23.69
N SER A 173 -6.66 3.60 -24.86
CA SER A 173 -6.54 2.37 -25.66
C SER A 173 -5.34 2.36 -26.59
N ASP A 174 -4.83 3.53 -26.98
CA ASP A 174 -3.61 3.71 -27.76
C ASP A 174 -3.03 5.10 -27.50
N THR A 175 -1.72 5.24 -27.63
CA THR A 175 -1.03 6.51 -27.39
C THR A 175 0.24 6.63 -28.22
N THR A 176 0.46 7.82 -28.76
CA THR A 176 1.72 8.25 -29.37
C THR A 176 2.20 9.53 -28.65
N THR A 177 3.25 10.16 -29.13
CA THR A 177 3.82 11.35 -28.52
C THR A 177 2.79 12.48 -28.32
N ASN A 178 1.96 12.74 -29.32
CA ASN A 178 0.98 13.85 -29.35
C ASN A 178 -0.44 13.40 -29.61
N GLN A 179 -0.71 12.09 -29.65
CA GLN A 179 -2.04 11.56 -29.88
C GLN A 179 -2.38 10.55 -28.79
N LEU A 180 -3.61 10.55 -28.38
CA LEU A 180 -4.17 9.57 -27.46
C LEU A 180 -5.54 9.11 -27.97
N SER A 181 -5.83 7.84 -27.82
CA SER A 181 -7.08 7.24 -28.26
C SER A 181 -7.82 6.61 -27.10
N PHE A 182 -9.14 6.73 -27.08
CA PHE A 182 -10.02 6.11 -26.09
C PHE A 182 -11.38 5.76 -26.69
N ALA A 183 -12.05 4.79 -26.10
CA ALA A 183 -13.37 4.38 -26.55
C ALA A 183 -14.46 5.40 -26.19
N VAL A 184 -15.35 5.70 -27.11
CA VAL A 184 -16.52 6.58 -26.92
C VAL A 184 -17.81 5.84 -27.27
N ALA A 185 -18.88 6.18 -26.57
CA ALA A 185 -20.18 5.54 -26.81
C ALA A 185 -20.85 6.04 -28.08
N ASP A 186 -20.67 7.33 -28.41
CA ASP A 186 -21.22 7.97 -29.62
C ASP A 186 -20.06 8.37 -30.53
N GLY A 187 -20.21 8.10 -31.82
CA GLY A 187 -19.20 8.35 -32.85
C GLY A 187 -19.12 9.80 -33.35
N THR A 188 -19.96 10.72 -32.84
CA THR A 188 -19.91 12.14 -33.22
C THR A 188 -18.88 12.89 -32.37
N PRO A 189 -17.89 13.58 -33.00
CA PRO A 189 -16.97 14.40 -32.25
C PRO A 189 -17.70 15.61 -31.61
N PRO A 190 -17.33 16.04 -30.39
CA PRO A 190 -17.94 17.20 -29.79
C PRO A 190 -17.62 18.48 -30.55
N ALA A 191 -18.59 19.39 -30.62
CA ALA A 191 -18.43 20.70 -31.28
C ALA A 191 -17.61 21.67 -30.41
N THR A 192 -17.56 21.44 -29.09
CA THR A 192 -16.88 22.30 -28.10
C THR A 192 -15.47 21.79 -27.77
N THR A 193 -14.67 22.67 -27.21
CA THR A 193 -13.29 22.38 -26.81
C THR A 193 -13.28 21.38 -25.65
N LEU A 194 -12.68 20.23 -25.90
CA LEU A 194 -12.51 19.15 -24.93
C LEU A 194 -11.40 19.49 -23.92
N SER A 195 -11.66 19.35 -22.65
CA SER A 195 -10.65 19.46 -21.59
C SER A 195 -10.23 18.07 -21.12
N LEU A 196 -8.92 17.86 -21.09
CA LEU A 196 -8.29 16.62 -20.60
C LEU A 196 -7.67 16.86 -19.24
N SER A 197 -7.95 15.97 -18.30
CA SER A 197 -7.31 15.96 -16.97
C SER A 197 -6.97 14.54 -16.54
N LYS A 198 -5.95 14.40 -15.69
CA LYS A 198 -5.67 13.13 -15.03
C LYS A 198 -6.60 13.00 -13.83
N PRO A 199 -7.40 11.92 -13.73
CA PRO A 199 -8.26 11.71 -12.57
C PRO A 199 -7.41 11.43 -11.33
N ASN A 200 -8.04 11.58 -10.16
CA ASN A 200 -7.43 11.27 -8.86
C ASN A 200 -6.72 9.90 -8.87
N PRO A 201 -5.48 9.80 -8.33
CA PRO A 201 -4.70 8.56 -8.31
C PRO A 201 -5.42 7.36 -7.68
N LEU A 202 -6.25 7.57 -6.65
CA LEU A 202 -7.06 6.50 -6.06
C LEU A 202 -8.13 5.98 -7.03
N VAL A 203 -8.76 6.87 -7.78
CA VAL A 203 -9.75 6.48 -8.80
C VAL A 203 -9.07 5.71 -9.92
N GLN A 204 -7.88 6.15 -10.35
CA GLN A 204 -7.07 5.42 -11.34
C GLN A 204 -6.72 4.02 -10.84
N ALA A 205 -6.20 3.90 -9.61
CA ALA A 205 -5.84 2.63 -9.01
C ALA A 205 -7.04 1.68 -8.94
N LEU A 206 -8.18 2.15 -8.43
CA LEU A 206 -9.39 1.33 -8.29
C LEU A 206 -10.03 0.96 -9.64
N ARG A 207 -9.84 1.74 -10.69
CA ARG A 207 -10.31 1.43 -12.04
C ARG A 207 -9.34 0.54 -12.81
N SER A 208 -8.06 0.58 -12.52
CA SER A 208 -7.05 -0.27 -13.15
C SER A 208 -7.42 -1.74 -13.01
N ARG A 209 -7.40 -2.46 -14.13
CA ARG A 209 -7.68 -3.90 -14.18
C ARG A 209 -6.62 -4.68 -13.40
N ASP A 210 -5.38 -4.26 -13.49
CA ASP A 210 -4.25 -4.90 -12.81
C ASP A 210 -4.38 -4.76 -11.29
N ILE A 211 -4.65 -3.56 -10.79
CA ILE A 211 -4.79 -3.32 -9.35
C ILE A 211 -6.02 -4.03 -8.78
N ARG A 212 -7.15 -4.05 -9.50
CA ARG A 212 -8.33 -4.84 -9.07
C ARG A 212 -8.05 -6.34 -9.01
N PHE A 213 -7.25 -6.85 -9.94
CA PHE A 213 -6.79 -8.24 -9.88
C PHE A 213 -5.90 -8.47 -8.66
N SER A 214 -4.93 -7.57 -8.41
CA SER A 214 -4.03 -7.65 -7.26
C SER A 214 -4.77 -7.57 -5.92
N ILE A 215 -5.81 -6.74 -5.80
CA ILE A 215 -6.70 -6.70 -4.63
C ILE A 215 -7.36 -8.07 -4.40
N LYS A 216 -7.98 -8.64 -5.45
CA LYS A 216 -8.64 -9.94 -5.35
C LYS A 216 -7.66 -11.05 -4.98
N LEU A 217 -6.53 -11.12 -5.68
CA LEU A 217 -5.51 -12.14 -5.42
C LEU A 217 -4.94 -12.02 -4.00
N SER A 218 -4.64 -10.80 -3.53
CA SER A 218 -4.16 -10.57 -2.16
C SER A 218 -5.17 -11.03 -1.12
N LEU A 219 -6.44 -10.66 -1.24
CA LEU A 219 -7.47 -11.05 -0.28
C LEU A 219 -7.68 -12.57 -0.26
N VAL A 220 -7.74 -13.21 -1.42
CA VAL A 220 -7.90 -14.66 -1.53
C VAL A 220 -6.67 -15.39 -1.01
N SER A 221 -5.47 -15.01 -1.44
CA SER A 221 -4.23 -15.66 -1.01
C SER A 221 -3.98 -15.50 0.49
N CYS A 222 -4.17 -14.30 1.06
CA CYS A 222 -4.05 -14.07 2.51
C CYS A 222 -5.05 -14.90 3.31
N THR A 223 -6.28 -15.05 2.82
CA THR A 223 -7.30 -15.86 3.49
C THR A 223 -6.96 -17.35 3.43
N LEU A 224 -6.56 -17.87 2.27
CA LEU A 224 -6.10 -19.25 2.12
C LEU A 224 -4.86 -19.53 2.98
N THR A 225 -3.88 -18.65 2.95
CA THR A 225 -2.68 -18.73 3.78
C THR A 225 -3.02 -18.77 5.26
N THR A 226 -3.95 -17.92 5.71
CA THR A 226 -4.40 -17.89 7.11
C THR A 226 -5.05 -19.19 7.52
N LEU A 227 -5.96 -19.73 6.71
CA LEU A 227 -6.63 -21.01 6.97
C LEU A 227 -5.63 -22.17 7.04
N LEU A 228 -4.69 -22.24 6.10
CA LEU A 228 -3.60 -23.22 6.11
C LEU A 228 -2.69 -23.05 7.34
N SER A 229 -2.34 -21.83 7.68
CA SER A 229 -1.51 -21.53 8.85
C SER A 229 -2.21 -21.93 10.15
N LEU A 230 -3.51 -21.69 10.29
CA LEU A 230 -4.28 -22.14 11.46
C LEU A 230 -4.40 -23.66 11.50
N TRP A 231 -4.63 -24.29 10.37
CA TRP A 231 -4.73 -25.76 10.27
C TRP A 231 -3.45 -26.46 10.74
N VAL A 232 -2.27 -25.88 10.43
CA VAL A 232 -0.97 -26.40 10.84
C VAL A 232 -0.58 -25.94 12.24
N SER A 233 -0.83 -24.68 12.59
CA SER A 233 -0.38 -24.10 13.85
C SER A 233 -1.12 -24.62 15.08
N VAL A 234 -2.40 -24.99 14.94
CA VAL A 234 -3.19 -25.53 16.05
C VAL A 234 -2.60 -26.85 16.57
N PRO A 235 -2.40 -27.90 15.75
CA PRO A 235 -1.81 -29.15 16.24
C PRO A 235 -0.37 -28.99 16.70
N ILE A 236 0.47 -28.22 15.98
CA ILE A 236 1.85 -28.01 16.38
C ILE A 236 1.92 -27.22 17.69
N GLY A 237 1.18 -26.12 17.82
CA GLY A 237 1.14 -25.31 19.05
C GLY A 237 0.66 -26.11 20.25
N TYR A 238 -0.37 -26.97 20.08
CA TYR A 238 -0.86 -27.87 21.12
C TYR A 238 0.21 -28.91 21.52
N MET A 239 0.85 -29.57 20.54
CA MET A 239 1.92 -30.53 20.82
C MET A 239 3.09 -29.86 21.57
N MET A 240 3.55 -28.72 21.11
CA MET A 240 4.65 -28.00 21.73
C MET A 240 4.31 -27.49 23.15
N SER A 241 3.04 -27.24 23.43
CA SER A 241 2.58 -26.79 24.76
C SER A 241 2.43 -27.96 25.76
N ARG A 242 1.91 -29.11 25.30
CA ARG A 242 1.43 -30.19 26.19
C ARG A 242 2.41 -31.35 26.38
N PHE A 243 3.31 -31.55 25.41
CA PHE A 243 4.18 -32.72 25.43
C PHE A 243 5.65 -32.33 25.56
N GLU A 244 6.35 -33.09 26.42
CA GLU A 244 7.80 -33.06 26.50
C GLU A 244 8.35 -34.27 25.74
N PHE A 245 9.20 -34.01 24.75
CA PHE A 245 9.79 -35.07 23.92
C PHE A 245 11.24 -34.70 23.55
N ARG A 246 12.04 -35.73 23.24
CA ARG A 246 13.42 -35.54 22.79
C ARG A 246 13.42 -34.82 21.46
N GLY A 247 14.18 -33.72 21.35
CA GLY A 247 14.25 -32.89 20.13
C GLY A 247 13.28 -31.71 20.10
N LYS A 248 12.44 -31.49 21.12
CA LYS A 248 11.55 -30.32 21.25
C LYS A 248 12.30 -28.98 21.01
N PRO A 249 13.53 -28.75 21.60
CA PRO A 249 14.27 -27.52 21.33
C PRO A 249 14.69 -27.34 19.86
N VAL A 250 15.00 -28.45 19.18
CA VAL A 250 15.37 -28.41 17.75
C VAL A 250 14.17 -28.01 16.91
N ILE A 251 13.00 -28.61 17.15
CA ILE A 251 11.76 -28.25 16.45
C ILE A 251 11.39 -26.82 16.73
N ASP A 252 11.54 -26.35 17.96
CA ASP A 252 11.28 -24.96 18.37
C ASP A 252 12.16 -23.99 17.54
N THR A 253 13.47 -24.29 17.46
CA THR A 253 14.41 -23.51 16.65
C THR A 253 14.04 -23.54 15.16
N LEU A 254 13.67 -24.71 14.61
CA LEU A 254 13.28 -24.84 13.21
C LEU A 254 12.03 -24.02 12.87
N LEU A 255 11.07 -23.94 13.79
CA LEU A 255 9.85 -23.13 13.63
C LEU A 255 10.15 -21.64 13.64
N ASP A 256 11.25 -21.21 14.26
CA ASP A 256 11.67 -19.80 14.31
C ASP A 256 12.49 -19.38 13.09
N ILE A 257 13.08 -20.31 12.36
CA ILE A 257 13.92 -19.99 11.17
C ILE A 257 13.21 -19.04 10.19
N PRO A 258 11.94 -19.27 9.77
CA PRO A 258 11.28 -18.39 8.81
C PRO A 258 11.02 -16.97 9.35
N ILE A 259 11.05 -16.78 10.68
CA ILE A 259 10.87 -15.48 11.31
C ILE A 259 12.17 -14.66 11.25
N VAL A 260 13.32 -15.32 11.39
CA VAL A 260 14.64 -14.69 11.50
C VAL A 260 15.27 -14.50 10.11
N LEU A 261 14.99 -15.39 9.16
CA LEU A 261 15.56 -15.28 7.83
C LEU A 261 15.07 -14.02 7.09
N PRO A 262 15.97 -13.34 6.36
CA PRO A 262 15.55 -12.28 5.45
C PRO A 262 14.50 -12.81 4.46
N PRO A 263 13.39 -12.06 4.24
CA PRO A 263 12.28 -12.55 3.42
C PRO A 263 12.69 -13.01 2.00
N LEU A 264 13.61 -12.31 1.35
CA LEU A 264 14.13 -12.72 0.02
C LEU A 264 14.80 -14.09 0.05
N VAL A 265 15.51 -14.42 1.13
CA VAL A 265 16.19 -15.73 1.29
C VAL A 265 15.15 -16.84 1.40
N VAL A 266 14.05 -16.64 2.10
CA VAL A 266 12.95 -17.62 2.16
C VAL A 266 12.41 -17.91 0.76
N GLY A 267 12.18 -16.89 -0.06
CA GLY A 267 11.74 -17.06 -1.45
C GLY A 267 12.74 -17.83 -2.32
N LEU A 268 14.02 -17.50 -2.18
CA LEU A 268 15.09 -18.19 -2.90
C LEU A 268 15.22 -19.66 -2.45
N SER A 269 15.12 -19.92 -1.16
CA SER A 269 15.15 -21.29 -0.62
C SER A 269 13.98 -22.13 -1.12
N LEU A 270 12.77 -21.55 -1.22
CA LEU A 270 11.62 -22.20 -1.84
C LEU A 270 11.89 -22.51 -3.32
N LEU A 271 12.43 -21.55 -4.07
CA LEU A 271 12.72 -21.74 -5.49
C LEU A 271 13.74 -22.88 -5.69
N ILE A 272 14.80 -22.92 -4.87
CA ILE A 272 15.79 -23.99 -4.89
C ILE A 272 15.16 -25.33 -4.49
N LEU A 273 14.32 -25.36 -3.45
CA LEU A 273 13.63 -26.58 -3.03
C LEU A 273 12.79 -27.15 -4.17
N PHE A 274 12.03 -26.33 -4.87
CA PHE A 274 11.17 -26.76 -5.97
C PHE A 274 11.95 -27.23 -7.20
N ARG A 275 13.21 -26.81 -7.36
CA ARG A 275 14.11 -27.35 -8.40
C ARG A 275 14.40 -28.85 -8.20
N TYR A 276 14.37 -29.35 -6.96
CA TYR A 276 14.57 -30.76 -6.64
C TYR A 276 13.27 -31.57 -6.58
N MET A 277 12.11 -30.92 -6.74
CA MET A 277 10.82 -31.57 -6.80
C MET A 277 10.53 -32.13 -8.20
N PRO A 278 9.60 -33.10 -8.34
CA PRO A 278 9.16 -33.57 -9.64
C PRO A 278 8.66 -32.41 -10.52
N GLU A 279 8.98 -32.46 -11.82
CA GLU A 279 8.63 -31.41 -12.78
C GLU A 279 7.15 -31.03 -12.76
N TRP A 280 6.24 -32.01 -12.69
CA TRP A 280 4.81 -31.78 -12.64
C TRP A 280 4.39 -30.91 -11.44
N LEU A 281 5.09 -31.04 -10.30
CA LEU A 281 4.80 -30.25 -9.09
C LEU A 281 5.42 -28.86 -9.19
N SER A 282 6.66 -28.80 -9.64
CA SER A 282 7.36 -27.53 -9.88
C SER A 282 6.58 -26.66 -10.88
N ASP A 283 6.19 -27.23 -12.01
CA ASP A 283 5.41 -26.54 -13.04
C ASP A 283 4.01 -26.14 -12.56
N ALA A 284 3.41 -26.88 -11.66
CA ALA A 284 2.09 -26.53 -11.10
C ALA A 284 2.16 -25.34 -10.14
N VAL A 285 3.30 -25.09 -9.50
CA VAL A 285 3.43 -24.13 -8.40
C VAL A 285 4.27 -22.91 -8.78
N VAL A 286 5.50 -23.10 -9.26
CA VAL A 286 6.47 -22.02 -9.45
C VAL A 286 5.97 -21.01 -10.48
N TYR A 287 6.11 -19.71 -10.16
CA TYR A 287 5.62 -18.59 -10.96
C TYR A 287 4.11 -18.59 -11.26
N LYS A 288 3.32 -19.28 -10.41
CA LYS A 288 1.86 -19.31 -10.49
C LYS A 288 1.24 -18.87 -9.17
N TRP A 289 -0.08 -18.70 -9.16
CA TRP A 289 -0.80 -18.25 -7.96
C TRP A 289 -0.59 -19.16 -6.71
N PRO A 290 -0.38 -20.51 -6.80
CA PRO A 290 -0.10 -21.31 -5.61
C PRO A 290 1.25 -20.95 -4.96
N ALA A 291 2.25 -20.46 -5.74
CA ALA A 291 3.50 -19.98 -5.19
C ALA A 291 3.29 -18.75 -4.29
N VAL A 292 2.32 -17.87 -4.61
CA VAL A 292 1.98 -16.73 -3.76
C VAL A 292 1.51 -17.23 -2.38
N VAL A 293 0.58 -18.18 -2.36
CA VAL A 293 0.04 -18.74 -1.10
C VAL A 293 1.14 -19.45 -0.31
N LEU A 294 2.00 -20.22 -0.97
CA LEU A 294 3.08 -20.95 -0.31
C LEU A 294 4.14 -20.00 0.27
N ALA A 295 4.53 -18.98 -0.48
CA ALA A 295 5.46 -17.96 -0.02
C ALA A 295 4.93 -17.23 1.23
N GLN A 296 3.68 -16.82 1.21
CA GLN A 296 3.00 -16.21 2.36
C GLN A 296 2.91 -17.19 3.55
N PHE A 297 2.56 -18.46 3.27
CA PHE A 297 2.39 -19.49 4.29
C PHE A 297 3.66 -19.76 5.09
N MET A 298 4.82 -19.82 4.45
CA MET A 298 6.08 -20.12 5.14
C MET A 298 6.36 -19.16 6.29
N VAL A 299 6.07 -17.88 6.10
CA VAL A 299 6.30 -16.86 7.12
C VAL A 299 5.12 -16.75 8.08
N ALA A 300 3.89 -16.67 7.57
CA ALA A 300 2.69 -16.50 8.38
C ALA A 300 2.44 -17.67 9.33
N CYS A 301 2.72 -18.91 8.91
CA CYS A 301 2.57 -20.10 9.72
C CYS A 301 3.46 -20.08 10.97
N ALA A 302 4.70 -19.63 10.86
CA ALA A 302 5.63 -19.55 11.99
C ALA A 302 5.07 -18.63 13.11
N PHE A 303 4.54 -17.46 12.74
CA PHE A 303 3.87 -16.55 13.68
C PHE A 303 2.61 -17.17 14.29
N ALA A 304 1.81 -17.87 13.48
CA ALA A 304 0.60 -18.54 13.96
C ALA A 304 0.94 -19.65 14.96
N VAL A 305 1.96 -20.46 14.71
CA VAL A 305 2.42 -21.54 15.62
C VAL A 305 2.85 -20.97 16.97
N ARG A 306 3.65 -19.89 16.96
CA ARG A 306 4.06 -19.22 18.20
C ARG A 306 2.86 -18.71 18.99
N THR A 307 1.94 -18.03 18.33
CA THR A 307 0.73 -17.49 18.97
C THR A 307 -0.13 -18.60 19.56
N MET A 308 -0.33 -19.70 18.81
CA MET A 308 -1.12 -20.83 19.29
C MET A 308 -0.44 -21.57 20.46
N ARG A 309 0.89 -21.73 20.43
CA ARG A 309 1.64 -22.29 21.55
C ARG A 309 1.44 -21.46 22.82
N VAL A 310 1.68 -20.15 22.78
CA VAL A 310 1.46 -19.25 23.93
C VAL A 310 0.02 -19.32 24.42
N THR A 311 -0.95 -19.40 23.50
CA THR A 311 -2.37 -19.57 23.84
C THR A 311 -2.62 -20.87 24.63
N PHE A 312 -2.07 -21.99 24.18
CA PHE A 312 -2.25 -23.26 24.88
C PHE A 312 -1.49 -23.31 26.20
N ASP A 313 -0.31 -22.66 26.32
CA ASP A 313 0.45 -22.55 27.55
C ASP A 313 -0.33 -21.81 28.64
N GLN A 314 -1.14 -20.82 28.28
CA GLN A 314 -1.99 -20.06 29.20
C GLN A 314 -3.20 -20.84 29.71
N ILE A 315 -3.58 -21.93 29.05
CA ILE A 315 -4.70 -22.78 29.48
C ILE A 315 -4.20 -23.81 30.48
N PRO A 316 -4.67 -23.81 31.75
CA PRO A 316 -4.23 -24.77 32.76
C PRO A 316 -4.46 -26.23 32.35
N GLN A 317 -3.44 -27.08 32.49
CA GLN A 317 -3.53 -28.49 32.14
C GLN A 317 -4.60 -29.26 32.94
N ARG A 318 -4.98 -28.74 34.11
CA ARG A 318 -6.02 -29.30 34.95
C ARG A 318 -7.36 -29.49 34.24
N PHE A 319 -7.72 -28.59 33.33
CA PHE A 319 -8.97 -28.71 32.58
C PHE A 319 -9.00 -29.97 31.73
N GLU A 320 -7.88 -30.30 31.11
CA GLU A 320 -7.75 -31.52 30.31
C GLU A 320 -7.75 -32.77 31.21
N GLN A 321 -7.03 -32.72 32.32
CA GLN A 321 -7.00 -33.84 33.31
C GLN A 321 -8.38 -34.13 33.88
N VAL A 322 -9.15 -33.12 34.26
CA VAL A 322 -10.53 -33.28 34.75
C VAL A 322 -11.43 -33.85 33.65
N ALA A 323 -11.31 -33.41 32.41
CA ALA A 323 -12.09 -34.01 31.31
C ALA A 323 -11.79 -35.50 31.12
N LEU A 324 -10.52 -35.90 31.24
CA LEU A 324 -10.11 -37.30 31.15
C LEU A 324 -10.65 -38.13 32.31
N THR A 325 -10.65 -37.62 33.55
CA THR A 325 -11.22 -38.32 34.73
C THR A 325 -12.72 -38.45 34.63
N LEU A 326 -13.41 -37.54 33.93
CA LEU A 326 -14.85 -37.63 33.64
C LEU A 326 -15.20 -38.55 32.46
N GLY A 327 -14.23 -39.33 31.94
CA GLY A 327 -14.43 -40.31 30.89
C GLY A 327 -14.29 -39.80 29.47
N CYS A 328 -13.88 -38.55 29.26
CA CYS A 328 -13.54 -38.08 27.93
C CYS A 328 -12.24 -38.74 27.43
N ASN A 329 -12.17 -39.07 26.16
CA ASN A 329 -10.90 -39.39 25.51
C ASN A 329 -10.14 -38.09 25.15
N ARG A 330 -8.82 -38.16 24.84
CA ARG A 330 -7.98 -36.99 24.53
C ARG A 330 -8.54 -36.12 23.38
N ARG A 331 -9.11 -36.75 22.34
CA ARG A 331 -9.73 -36.02 21.24
C ARG A 331 -10.96 -35.22 21.70
N GLN A 332 -11.77 -35.81 22.56
CA GLN A 332 -12.94 -35.13 23.14
C GLN A 332 -12.54 -34.00 24.06
N ALA A 333 -11.54 -34.22 24.94
CA ALA A 333 -10.99 -33.18 25.81
C ALA A 333 -10.45 -31.99 24.97
N PHE A 334 -9.71 -32.27 23.92
CA PHE A 334 -9.20 -31.23 23.02
C PHE A 334 -10.35 -30.42 22.40
N TRP A 335 -11.28 -31.03 21.70
CA TRP A 335 -12.32 -30.33 20.95
C TRP A 335 -13.41 -29.69 21.82
N ARG A 336 -13.77 -30.33 22.97
CA ARG A 336 -14.87 -29.86 23.82
C ARG A 336 -14.42 -28.96 24.96
N VAL A 337 -13.16 -29.04 25.38
CA VAL A 337 -12.66 -28.28 26.55
C VAL A 337 -11.57 -27.29 26.16
N ILE A 338 -10.52 -27.75 25.48
CA ILE A 338 -9.36 -26.90 25.19
C ILE A 338 -9.63 -25.90 24.05
N MET A 339 -10.16 -26.38 22.91
CA MET A 339 -10.42 -25.49 21.76
C MET A 339 -11.43 -24.36 22.03
N PRO A 340 -12.51 -24.57 22.77
CA PRO A 340 -13.38 -23.46 23.16
C PRO A 340 -12.68 -22.38 24.00
N GLN A 341 -11.74 -22.76 24.86
CA GLN A 341 -10.96 -21.81 25.66
C GLN A 341 -9.90 -21.11 24.82
N ALA A 342 -9.35 -21.79 23.80
CA ALA A 342 -8.34 -21.23 22.88
C ALA A 342 -8.92 -20.27 21.83
N ARG A 343 -10.25 -20.04 21.77
CA ARG A 343 -10.91 -19.25 20.71
C ARG A 343 -10.32 -17.85 20.55
N GLY A 344 -10.02 -17.17 21.65
CA GLY A 344 -9.40 -15.83 21.62
C GLY A 344 -8.01 -15.87 20.99
N GLY A 345 -7.19 -16.85 21.38
CA GLY A 345 -5.88 -17.06 20.80
C GLY A 345 -5.92 -17.51 19.32
N LEU A 346 -6.91 -18.32 18.95
CA LEU A 346 -7.14 -18.72 17.55
C LEU A 346 -7.44 -17.50 16.66
N LEU A 347 -8.29 -16.59 17.13
CA LEU A 347 -8.58 -15.34 16.42
C LEU A 347 -7.33 -14.44 16.34
N ALA A 348 -6.57 -14.34 17.42
CA ALA A 348 -5.32 -13.58 17.43
C ALA A 348 -4.29 -14.16 16.45
N ALA A 349 -4.10 -15.49 16.47
CA ALA A 349 -3.21 -16.19 15.55
C ALA A 349 -3.63 -16.00 14.07
N GLY A 350 -4.92 -16.12 13.79
CA GLY A 350 -5.46 -15.91 12.45
C GLY A 350 -5.30 -14.47 11.98
N THR A 351 -5.58 -13.49 12.84
CA THR A 351 -5.44 -12.07 12.50
C THR A 351 -3.97 -11.71 12.24
N LEU A 352 -3.05 -12.22 13.07
CA LEU A 352 -1.62 -12.01 12.89
C LEU A 352 -1.10 -12.68 11.61
N ALA A 353 -1.51 -13.92 11.35
CA ALA A 353 -1.12 -14.64 10.13
C ALA A 353 -1.63 -13.91 8.87
N TRP A 354 -2.86 -13.41 8.89
CA TRP A 354 -3.43 -12.67 7.78
C TRP A 354 -2.68 -11.36 7.52
N ALA A 355 -2.42 -10.59 8.59
CA ALA A 355 -1.68 -9.33 8.47
C ALA A 355 -0.25 -9.56 7.96
N ARG A 356 0.40 -10.63 8.44
CA ARG A 356 1.75 -11.00 8.00
C ARG A 356 1.75 -11.43 6.53
N ALA A 357 0.75 -12.19 6.10
CA ALA A 357 0.58 -12.60 4.71
C ALA A 357 0.35 -11.40 3.77
N LEU A 358 -0.46 -10.42 4.18
CA LEU A 358 -0.73 -9.22 3.38
C LEU A 358 0.54 -8.38 3.14
N GLY A 359 1.42 -8.28 4.13
CA GLY A 359 2.66 -7.53 4.02
C GLY A 359 3.81 -8.29 3.36
N GLU A 360 3.60 -9.53 2.90
CA GLU A 360 4.67 -10.34 2.33
C GLU A 360 4.99 -9.91 0.90
N PHE A 361 6.22 -9.47 0.68
CA PHE A 361 6.72 -8.99 -0.60
C PHE A 361 7.89 -9.85 -1.12
N GLY A 362 8.95 -10.00 -0.32
CA GLY A 362 10.22 -10.60 -0.74
C GLY A 362 10.10 -12.04 -1.28
N PRO A 363 9.55 -12.97 -0.51
CA PRO A 363 9.37 -14.34 -0.96
C PRO A 363 8.47 -14.45 -2.19
N ILE A 364 7.42 -13.62 -2.29
CA ILE A 364 6.52 -13.61 -3.43
C ILE A 364 7.28 -13.17 -4.68
N LEU A 365 8.06 -12.08 -4.59
CA LEU A 365 8.80 -11.55 -5.72
C LEU A 365 9.75 -12.58 -6.34
N VAL A 366 10.45 -13.35 -5.50
CA VAL A 366 11.44 -14.34 -5.95
C VAL A 366 10.78 -15.64 -6.42
N PHE A 367 9.81 -16.17 -5.66
CA PHE A 367 9.26 -17.51 -5.88
C PHE A 367 8.04 -17.53 -6.80
N ALA A 368 7.17 -16.52 -6.69
CA ALA A 368 5.97 -16.40 -7.52
C ALA A 368 6.14 -15.41 -8.69
N GLY A 369 7.12 -14.49 -8.58
CA GLY A 369 7.26 -13.38 -9.51
C GLY A 369 6.19 -12.29 -9.27
N ALA A 370 6.33 -11.19 -10.00
CA ALA A 370 5.39 -10.06 -9.95
C ALA A 370 4.77 -9.85 -11.33
N THR A 371 4.17 -10.90 -11.89
CA THR A 371 3.57 -10.83 -13.23
C THR A 371 2.16 -10.27 -13.14
N ARG A 372 1.90 -9.17 -13.89
CA ARG A 372 0.59 -8.52 -13.96
C ARG A 372 -0.49 -9.53 -14.38
N GLN A 373 -1.62 -9.47 -13.71
CA GLN A 373 -2.79 -10.35 -13.90
C GLN A 373 -2.52 -11.86 -13.72
N LYS A 374 -1.40 -12.27 -13.11
CA LYS A 374 -1.09 -13.67 -12.79
C LYS A 374 -0.73 -13.87 -11.31
N THR A 375 0.34 -13.25 -10.86
CA THR A 375 0.91 -13.44 -9.51
C THR A 375 1.10 -12.12 -8.77
N GLU A 376 0.71 -11.01 -9.38
CA GLU A 376 0.78 -9.69 -8.80
C GLU A 376 -0.20 -9.55 -7.62
N VAL A 377 0.33 -9.25 -6.45
CA VAL A 377 -0.39 -8.92 -5.22
C VAL A 377 -0.15 -7.46 -4.85
N LEU A 378 -0.92 -6.92 -3.91
CA LEU A 378 -0.83 -5.49 -3.56
C LEU A 378 0.60 -5.01 -3.24
N PRO A 379 1.43 -5.70 -2.42
CA PRO A 379 2.80 -5.27 -2.18
C PRO A 379 3.66 -5.23 -3.45
N THR A 380 3.50 -6.22 -4.32
CA THR A 380 4.23 -6.24 -5.59
C THR A 380 3.70 -5.23 -6.59
N SER A 381 2.39 -4.92 -6.57
CA SER A 381 1.81 -3.81 -7.35
C SER A 381 2.41 -2.46 -6.95
N ALA A 382 2.49 -2.17 -5.65
CA ALA A 382 3.12 -0.94 -5.16
C ALA A 382 4.57 -0.82 -5.65
N PHE A 383 5.32 -1.91 -5.62
CA PHE A 383 6.69 -1.96 -6.13
C PHE A 383 6.77 -1.73 -7.65
N LEU A 384 5.89 -2.35 -8.43
CA LEU A 384 5.85 -2.17 -9.89
C LEU A 384 5.49 -0.73 -10.27
N GLU A 385 4.55 -0.10 -9.55
CA GLU A 385 4.22 1.31 -9.75
C GLU A 385 5.41 2.23 -9.44
N LEU A 386 6.15 1.95 -8.36
CA LEU A 386 7.38 2.67 -8.00
C LEU A 386 8.45 2.51 -9.08
N GLN A 387 8.69 1.29 -9.58
CA GLN A 387 9.66 1.04 -10.65
C GLN A 387 9.30 1.70 -11.98
N ALA A 388 8.00 1.85 -12.24
CA ALA A 388 7.51 2.59 -13.41
C ALA A 388 7.59 4.13 -13.23
N GLY A 389 8.16 4.63 -12.12
CA GLY A 389 8.23 6.06 -11.81
C GLY A 389 6.89 6.70 -11.41
N ARG A 390 5.87 5.89 -11.15
CA ARG A 390 4.53 6.34 -10.77
C ARG A 390 4.35 6.34 -9.24
N THR A 391 4.98 7.28 -8.57
CA THR A 391 4.94 7.40 -7.10
C THR A 391 3.53 7.55 -6.54
N GLU A 392 2.66 8.26 -7.26
CA GLU A 392 1.24 8.41 -6.89
C GLU A 392 0.46 7.10 -6.96
N GLY A 393 0.73 6.28 -7.99
CA GLY A 393 0.17 4.94 -8.12
C GLY A 393 0.61 4.03 -6.97
N MET A 394 1.90 4.06 -6.61
CA MET A 394 2.44 3.35 -5.45
C MET A 394 1.72 3.76 -4.16
N LEU A 395 1.57 5.07 -3.91
CA LEU A 395 0.90 5.58 -2.71
C LEU A 395 -0.58 5.20 -2.68
N ALA A 396 -1.28 5.26 -3.81
CA ALA A 396 -2.68 4.83 -3.92
C ALA A 396 -2.83 3.34 -3.55
N VAL A 397 -1.95 2.47 -4.05
CA VAL A 397 -1.94 1.03 -3.71
C VAL A 397 -1.62 0.83 -2.23
N SER A 398 -0.66 1.58 -1.66
CA SER A 398 -0.32 1.51 -0.24
C SER A 398 -1.50 1.89 0.66
N LEU A 399 -2.25 2.94 0.32
CA LEU A 399 -3.46 3.32 1.04
C LEU A 399 -4.56 2.26 0.93
N ILE A 400 -4.71 1.60 -0.23
CA ILE A 400 -5.64 0.48 -0.39
C ILE A 400 -5.23 -0.69 0.53
N MET A 401 -3.92 -0.98 0.65
CA MET A 401 -3.42 -2.01 1.59
C MET A 401 -3.75 -1.66 3.04
N ILE A 402 -3.49 -0.42 3.46
CA ILE A 402 -3.81 0.06 4.81
C ILE A 402 -5.30 -0.07 5.07
N ALA A 403 -6.14 0.38 4.15
CA ALA A 403 -7.60 0.27 4.27
C ALA A 403 -8.05 -1.20 4.40
N ALA A 404 -7.51 -2.11 3.58
CA ALA A 404 -7.80 -3.53 3.66
C ALA A 404 -7.40 -4.13 5.03
N ALA A 405 -6.21 -3.78 5.54
CA ALA A 405 -5.75 -4.22 6.85
C ALA A 405 -6.66 -3.71 7.97
N VAL A 406 -7.02 -2.43 7.96
CA VAL A 406 -7.92 -1.83 8.96
C VAL A 406 -9.28 -2.50 8.95
N VAL A 407 -9.87 -2.74 7.78
CA VAL A 407 -11.17 -3.42 7.65
C VAL A 407 -11.12 -4.83 8.26
N VAL A 408 -10.09 -5.62 7.94
CA VAL A 408 -9.95 -6.99 8.46
C VAL A 408 -9.71 -6.97 9.98
N PHE A 409 -8.90 -6.05 10.51
CA PHE A 409 -8.71 -5.91 11.95
C PHE A 409 -10.00 -5.53 12.69
N ILE A 410 -10.81 -4.62 12.12
CA ILE A 410 -12.12 -4.26 12.68
C ILE A 410 -13.04 -5.50 12.70
N ILE A 411 -13.11 -6.25 11.59
CA ILE A 411 -13.92 -7.48 11.50
C ILE A 411 -13.44 -8.51 12.53
N ALA A 412 -12.14 -8.77 12.61
CA ALA A 412 -11.59 -9.73 13.58
C ALA A 412 -11.88 -9.32 15.02
N ARG A 413 -11.73 -8.03 15.35
CA ARG A 413 -12.02 -7.49 16.69
C ARG A 413 -13.50 -7.59 17.04
N THR A 414 -14.40 -7.23 16.13
CA THR A 414 -15.86 -7.31 16.39
C THR A 414 -16.33 -8.74 16.55
N LEU A 415 -15.80 -9.69 15.76
CA LEU A 415 -16.09 -11.10 15.91
C LEU A 415 -15.54 -11.68 17.23
N GLY A 416 -14.35 -11.21 17.66
CA GLY A 416 -13.73 -11.59 18.93
C GLY A 416 -14.52 -11.09 20.14
N MET A 417 -14.92 -9.82 20.14
CA MET A 417 -15.65 -9.21 21.27
C MET A 417 -17.06 -9.80 21.45
N LYS A 418 -17.83 -10.01 20.38
CA LYS A 418 -19.19 -10.57 20.49
C LYS A 418 -19.24 -11.95 21.15
N ARG A 419 -18.13 -12.69 21.16
CA ARG A 419 -18.05 -14.05 21.75
C ARG A 419 -17.49 -14.09 23.18
N ILE A 420 -16.97 -12.97 23.69
CA ILE A 420 -16.51 -12.85 25.07
C ILE A 420 -17.68 -12.49 26.00
N PHE A 421 -18.72 -11.83 25.48
CA PHE A 421 -19.89 -11.39 26.23
C PHE A 421 -21.14 -12.27 25.96
N ALA A 422 -21.04 -13.33 25.19
CA ALA A 422 -22.05 -14.37 25.00
C ALA A 422 -21.61 -15.69 25.65
#